data_24c88d08913c3c8c978bdbbe69621c76
#
_entry.id   24c88d08913c3c8c978bdbbe69621c76
#
_cell.length_a   1.000
_cell.length_b   1.000
_cell.length_c   1.000
_cell.angle_alpha   90.00
_cell.angle_beta   90.00
_cell.angle_gamma   90.00
#
_symmetry.space_group_name_H-M   'P 1'
#
loop_
_entity.id
_entity.type
_entity.pdbx_description
1 polymer ?
#
loop_
_entity_poly.entity_id
_entity_poly.type
_entity_poly.pdbx_seq_one_letter_code
_entity_poly.pdbx_strand_id
1 'polypeptide(L)'
;DRIAPLVPNARVADIFSGVGTMGMESLSRGAESCVFIEGDPAIHKSLTENVATIAPDKPTVCWKTNIHRTSFCPKGADECFPYTLLFFDPPYDQCPLLAPRDVLGKALIRLAKPRATSDDATMILRTPEHFEFSGSDPWKIADCWRKSTMNLCA
;
A
#
# COMPACT_ATOMS: atom_id res chain seq x y z
N ASP A 1 2.80 11.76 -15.10
CA ASP A 1 2.49 10.85 -14.01
C ASP A 1 3.25 11.25 -12.75
N ARG A 2 2.51 11.57 -11.69
CA ARG A 2 3.08 12.06 -10.42
C ARG A 2 3.78 10.98 -9.61
N ILE A 3 3.44 9.73 -9.86
CA ILE A 3 3.95 8.57 -9.12
C ILE A 3 5.22 8.04 -9.77
N ALA A 4 5.35 8.15 -11.08
CA ALA A 4 6.45 7.56 -11.82
C ALA A 4 7.84 7.86 -11.27
N PRO A 5 8.17 9.09 -10.82
CA PRO A 5 9.48 9.39 -10.25
C PRO A 5 9.78 8.69 -8.92
N LEU A 6 8.75 8.22 -8.22
CA LEU A 6 8.87 7.58 -6.90
C LEU A 6 9.15 6.08 -6.99
N VAL A 7 8.96 5.49 -8.16
CA VAL A 7 8.98 4.04 -8.34
C VAL A 7 10.39 3.42 -8.41
N PRO A 8 11.36 4.00 -9.15
CA PRO A 8 12.69 3.37 -9.26
C PRO A 8 13.34 3.16 -7.91
N ASN A 9 13.81 1.94 -7.67
CA ASN A 9 14.46 1.50 -6.42
C ASN A 9 13.55 1.56 -5.17
N ALA A 10 12.23 1.75 -5.33
CA ALA A 10 11.32 1.79 -4.19
C ALA A 10 11.14 0.42 -3.55
N ARG A 11 11.06 0.41 -2.23
CA ARG A 11 10.51 -0.72 -1.47
C ARG A 11 9.03 -0.45 -1.28
N VAL A 12 8.22 -1.22 -2.01
CA VAL A 12 6.78 -0.96 -2.15
C VAL A 12 5.98 -1.80 -1.17
N ALA A 13 4.98 -1.19 -0.54
CA ALA A 13 3.88 -1.90 0.11
C ALA A 13 2.59 -1.66 -0.67
N ASP A 14 1.98 -2.72 -1.15
CA ASP A 14 0.69 -2.67 -1.85
C ASP A 14 -0.40 -3.23 -0.91
N ILE A 15 -1.06 -2.32 -0.20
CA ILE A 15 -1.98 -2.64 0.89
C ILE A 15 -3.41 -2.61 0.36
N PHE A 16 -4.18 -3.64 0.65
CA PHE A 16 -5.42 -3.97 -0.06
C PHE A 16 -5.11 -4.22 -1.54
N SER A 17 -4.12 -5.05 -1.79
CA SER A 17 -3.51 -5.18 -3.12
C SER A 17 -4.44 -5.76 -4.18
N GLY A 18 -5.52 -6.45 -3.79
CA GLY A 18 -6.35 -7.16 -4.73
C GLY A 18 -5.52 -8.17 -5.51
N VAL A 19 -5.64 -8.16 -6.84
CA VAL A 19 -4.86 -9.05 -7.73
C VAL A 19 -3.43 -8.55 -7.99
N GLY A 20 -3.03 -7.43 -7.39
CA GLY A 20 -1.64 -6.97 -7.37
C GLY A 20 -1.22 -6.02 -8.48
N THR A 21 -2.16 -5.39 -9.17
CA THR A 21 -1.87 -4.55 -10.34
C THR A 21 -0.88 -3.42 -10.04
N MET A 22 -1.07 -2.69 -8.95
CA MET A 22 -0.21 -1.54 -8.62
C MET A 22 1.21 -1.96 -8.24
N GLY A 23 1.33 -2.98 -7.41
CA GLY A 23 2.64 -3.50 -7.01
C GLY A 23 3.41 -4.12 -8.17
N MET A 24 2.76 -4.91 -9.01
CA MET A 24 3.39 -5.51 -10.19
C MET A 24 3.82 -4.45 -11.21
N GLU A 25 3.00 -3.43 -11.43
CA GLU A 25 3.37 -2.30 -12.30
C GLU A 25 4.59 -1.57 -11.73
N SER A 26 4.66 -1.39 -10.43
CA SER A 26 5.82 -0.78 -9.77
C SER A 26 7.09 -1.62 -9.97
N LEU A 27 6.99 -2.94 -9.83
CA LEU A 27 8.12 -3.84 -10.09
C LEU A 27 8.59 -3.76 -11.54
N SER A 28 7.67 -3.70 -12.50
CA SER A 28 7.99 -3.58 -13.93
C SER A 28 8.69 -2.25 -14.25
N ARG A 29 8.48 -1.23 -13.43
CA ARG A 29 9.08 0.11 -13.60
C ARG A 29 10.31 0.35 -12.73
N GLY A 30 10.87 -0.68 -12.12
CA GLY A 30 12.15 -0.62 -11.42
C GLY A 30 12.08 -0.54 -9.90
N ALA A 31 10.94 -0.81 -9.29
CA ALA A 31 10.88 -0.98 -7.84
C ALA A 31 11.80 -2.13 -7.41
N GLU A 32 12.43 -1.98 -6.25
CA GLU A 32 13.37 -2.96 -5.71
C GLU A 32 12.65 -4.20 -5.18
N SER A 33 11.52 -4.00 -4.53
CA SER A 33 10.74 -5.06 -3.90
C SER A 33 9.28 -4.65 -3.75
N CYS A 34 8.41 -5.62 -3.51
CA CYS A 34 7.02 -5.36 -3.18
C CYS A 34 6.47 -6.38 -2.19
N VAL A 35 5.86 -5.88 -1.12
CA VAL A 35 5.03 -6.66 -0.22
C VAL A 35 3.57 -6.38 -0.55
N PHE A 36 2.88 -7.41 -1.02
CA PHE A 36 1.44 -7.37 -1.32
C PHE A 36 0.68 -7.87 -0.10
N ILE A 37 -0.29 -7.10 0.36
CA ILE A 37 -1.10 -7.45 1.53
C ILE A 37 -2.57 -7.55 1.12
N GLU A 38 -3.12 -8.74 1.22
CA GLU A 38 -4.50 -9.05 0.85
C GLU A 38 -5.10 -10.04 1.85
N GLY A 39 -6.26 -9.69 2.39
CA GLY A 39 -6.92 -10.52 3.42
C GLY A 39 -7.89 -11.57 2.88
N ASP A 40 -8.42 -11.40 1.68
CA ASP A 40 -9.36 -12.35 1.08
C ASP A 40 -8.63 -13.58 0.54
N PRO A 41 -8.98 -14.81 0.97
CA PRO A 41 -8.26 -16.02 0.56
C PRO A 41 -8.34 -16.30 -0.95
N ALA A 42 -9.47 -16.05 -1.58
CA ALA A 42 -9.64 -16.29 -3.01
C ALA A 42 -8.84 -15.30 -3.85
N ILE A 43 -8.89 -14.02 -3.47
CA ILE A 43 -8.13 -12.95 -4.13
C ILE A 43 -6.62 -13.15 -3.90
N HIS A 44 -6.22 -13.54 -2.70
CA HIS A 44 -4.81 -13.84 -2.37
C HIS A 44 -4.27 -14.98 -3.24
N LYS A 45 -5.07 -16.00 -3.52
CA LYS A 45 -4.67 -17.09 -4.42
C LYS A 45 -4.36 -16.56 -5.83
N SER A 46 -5.27 -15.77 -6.40
CA SER A 46 -5.07 -15.13 -7.70
C SER A 46 -3.86 -14.20 -7.72
N LEU A 47 -3.67 -13.42 -6.65
CA LEU A 47 -2.51 -12.56 -6.45
C LEU A 47 -1.20 -13.36 -6.52
N THR A 48 -1.12 -14.45 -5.78
CA THR A 48 0.09 -15.30 -5.71
C THR A 48 0.44 -15.87 -7.09
N GLU A 49 -0.55 -16.34 -7.81
CA GLU A 49 -0.38 -16.85 -9.18
C GLU A 49 0.11 -15.76 -10.13
N ASN A 50 -0.47 -14.56 -10.07
CA ASN A 50 -0.09 -13.44 -10.92
C ASN A 50 1.36 -12.99 -10.65
N VAL A 51 1.73 -12.84 -9.38
CA VAL A 51 3.08 -12.40 -8.99
C VAL A 51 4.14 -13.43 -9.42
N ALA A 52 3.88 -14.72 -9.23
CA ALA A 52 4.80 -15.78 -9.65
C ALA A 52 5.02 -15.79 -11.17
N THR A 53 4.01 -15.40 -11.94
CA THR A 53 4.09 -15.35 -13.41
C THR A 53 4.80 -14.09 -13.91
N ILE A 54 4.49 -12.93 -13.33
CA ILE A 54 4.89 -11.62 -13.87
C ILE A 54 6.23 -11.15 -13.28
N ALA A 55 6.50 -11.46 -12.02
CA ALA A 55 7.69 -10.97 -11.32
C ALA A 55 8.46 -12.09 -10.59
N PRO A 56 8.86 -13.18 -11.29
CA PRO A 56 9.47 -14.34 -10.63
C PRO A 56 10.86 -14.04 -10.04
N ASP A 57 11.57 -13.03 -10.55
CA ASP A 57 12.96 -12.74 -10.18
C ASP A 57 13.10 -11.55 -9.22
N LYS A 58 11.98 -10.98 -8.77
CA LYS A 58 11.99 -9.84 -7.85
C LYS A 58 11.68 -10.26 -6.41
N PRO A 59 12.28 -9.60 -5.40
CA PRO A 59 11.90 -9.83 -4.01
C PRO A 59 10.44 -9.43 -3.78
N THR A 60 9.59 -10.43 -3.55
CA THR A 60 8.15 -10.23 -3.35
C THR A 60 7.63 -11.07 -2.21
N VAL A 61 6.63 -10.56 -1.51
CA VAL A 61 5.86 -11.30 -0.51
C VAL A 61 4.39 -11.09 -0.80
N CYS A 62 3.63 -12.18 -0.93
CA CYS A 62 2.17 -12.15 -1.01
C CYS A 62 1.63 -12.57 0.34
N TRP A 63 1.29 -11.60 1.19
CA TRP A 63 0.95 -11.84 2.58
C TRP A 63 -0.56 -11.79 2.80
N LYS A 64 -1.11 -12.96 3.15
CA LYS A 64 -2.51 -13.05 3.56
C LYS A 64 -2.60 -12.75 5.06
N THR A 65 -3.05 -11.54 5.38
CA THR A 65 -3.20 -11.11 6.77
C THR A 65 -4.32 -10.11 6.91
N ASN A 66 -4.79 -9.95 8.15
CA ASN A 66 -5.82 -8.97 8.47
C ASN A 66 -5.18 -7.58 8.65
N ILE A 67 -5.48 -6.66 7.74
CA ILE A 67 -4.94 -5.30 7.74
C ILE A 67 -5.29 -4.53 9.03
N HIS A 68 -6.40 -4.87 9.67
CA HIS A 68 -6.80 -4.25 10.93
C HIS A 68 -5.87 -4.60 12.11
N ARG A 69 -5.05 -5.63 11.99
CA ARG A 69 -4.21 -6.15 13.09
C ARG A 69 -2.73 -6.32 12.74
N THR A 70 -2.38 -6.28 11.48
CA THR A 70 -1.01 -6.56 11.03
C THR A 70 -0.01 -5.48 11.48
N SER A 71 1.24 -5.91 11.68
CA SER A 71 2.39 -5.01 11.87
C SER A 71 2.90 -4.40 10.57
N PHE A 72 2.44 -4.88 9.42
CA PHE A 72 2.92 -4.57 8.09
C PHE A 72 4.36 -5.01 7.79
N CYS A 73 5.01 -5.72 8.70
CA CYS A 73 6.40 -6.19 8.57
C CYS A 73 6.43 -7.72 8.60
N PRO A 74 6.30 -8.41 7.44
CA PRO A 74 6.30 -9.86 7.40
C PRO A 74 7.66 -10.42 7.83
N LYS A 75 7.63 -11.50 8.59
CA LYS A 75 8.84 -12.18 9.06
C LYS A 75 9.60 -12.77 7.87
N GLY A 76 10.93 -12.66 7.90
CA GLY A 76 11.79 -13.23 6.88
C GLY A 76 11.91 -12.39 5.61
N ALA A 77 11.39 -11.17 5.60
CA ALA A 77 11.43 -10.27 4.45
C ALA A 77 11.99 -8.90 4.83
N ASP A 78 12.96 -8.84 5.73
CA ASP A 78 13.51 -7.59 6.27
C ASP A 78 14.13 -6.68 5.19
N GLU A 79 14.53 -7.25 4.05
CA GLU A 79 15.02 -6.48 2.91
C GLU A 79 13.94 -5.69 2.18
N CYS A 80 12.67 -5.99 2.40
CA CYS A 80 11.54 -5.34 1.73
C CYS A 80 11.04 -4.08 2.45
N PHE A 81 11.52 -3.81 3.65
CA PHE A 81 11.12 -2.63 4.42
C PHE A 81 12.33 -2.07 5.20
N PRO A 82 12.29 -0.81 5.69
CA PRO A 82 11.14 0.10 5.68
C PRO A 82 10.70 0.49 4.27
N TYR A 83 9.39 0.58 4.07
CA TYR A 83 8.79 0.95 2.80
C TYR A 83 9.09 2.41 2.44
N THR A 84 9.28 2.67 1.16
CA THR A 84 9.50 4.02 0.63
C THR A 84 8.35 4.51 -0.24
N LEU A 85 7.56 3.59 -0.78
CA LEU A 85 6.36 3.89 -1.54
C LEU A 85 5.24 2.93 -1.13
N LEU A 86 4.10 3.49 -0.74
CA LEU A 86 2.98 2.69 -0.27
C LEU A 86 1.73 3.01 -1.07
N PHE A 87 0.99 1.98 -1.42
CA PHE A 87 -0.37 2.10 -1.96
C PHE A 87 -1.34 1.62 -0.88
N PHE A 88 -2.31 2.45 -0.55
CA PHE A 88 -3.33 2.15 0.44
C PHE A 88 -4.70 2.36 -0.20
N ASP A 89 -5.32 1.26 -0.63
CA ASP A 89 -6.52 1.27 -1.46
C ASP A 89 -7.65 0.49 -0.80
N PRO A 90 -8.21 0.99 0.32
CA PRO A 90 -9.26 0.29 1.03
C PRO A 90 -10.55 0.22 0.19
N PRO A 91 -11.38 -0.82 0.40
CA PRO A 91 -12.72 -0.84 -0.17
C PRO A 91 -13.49 0.45 0.15
N TYR A 92 -14.27 0.96 -0.78
CA TYR A 92 -14.93 2.25 -0.63
C TYR A 92 -15.85 2.35 0.59
N ASP A 93 -16.52 1.26 0.93
CA ASP A 93 -17.37 1.18 2.14
C ASP A 93 -16.57 1.21 3.45
N GLN A 94 -15.28 0.94 3.40
CA GLN A 94 -14.38 1.02 4.57
C GLN A 94 -13.69 2.38 4.72
N CYS A 95 -13.77 3.28 3.75
CA CYS A 95 -13.12 4.59 3.83
C CYS A 95 -13.55 5.41 5.07
N PRO A 96 -14.79 5.37 5.56
CA PRO A 96 -15.13 6.04 6.82
C PRO A 96 -14.31 5.56 8.03
N LEU A 97 -13.76 4.34 7.98
CA LEU A 97 -12.91 3.79 9.03
C LEU A 97 -11.46 4.33 9.03
N LEU A 98 -11.15 5.27 8.13
CA LEU A 98 -9.88 6.00 8.10
C LEU A 98 -9.76 7.06 9.22
N ALA A 99 -10.83 7.36 9.93
CA ALA A 99 -10.78 8.26 11.07
C ALA A 99 -9.79 7.73 12.13
N PRO A 100 -9.04 8.62 12.85
CA PRO A 100 -7.96 8.19 13.74
C PRO A 100 -8.37 7.18 14.82
N ARG A 101 -9.63 7.19 15.24
CA ARG A 101 -10.16 6.28 16.27
C ARG A 101 -10.59 4.92 15.73
N ASP A 102 -10.74 4.81 14.42
CA ASP A 102 -11.25 3.62 13.77
C ASP A 102 -10.13 2.70 13.30
N VAL A 103 -10.48 1.52 12.83
CA VAL A 103 -9.52 0.45 12.55
C VAL A 103 -8.52 0.80 11.45
N LEU A 104 -8.92 1.51 10.40
CA LEU A 104 -7.99 1.91 9.34
C LEU A 104 -7.16 3.13 9.75
N GLY A 105 -7.70 4.05 10.53
CA GLY A 105 -6.91 5.13 11.12
C GLY A 105 -5.81 4.60 12.01
N LYS A 106 -6.11 3.61 12.84
CA LYS A 106 -5.11 2.92 13.68
C LYS A 106 -4.09 2.15 12.83
N ALA A 107 -4.51 1.59 11.70
CA ALA A 107 -3.59 0.93 10.75
C ALA A 107 -2.60 1.94 10.16
N LEU A 108 -3.04 3.13 9.78
CA LEU A 108 -2.15 4.19 9.30
C LEU A 108 -1.11 4.58 10.35
N ILE A 109 -1.50 4.65 11.63
CA ILE A 109 -0.57 4.95 12.72
C ILE A 109 0.47 3.83 12.87
N ARG A 110 0.06 2.55 12.83
CA ARG A 110 1.01 1.43 12.88
C ARG A 110 1.96 1.43 11.70
N LEU A 111 1.45 1.73 10.52
CA LEU A 111 2.23 1.77 9.28
C LEU A 111 3.31 2.87 9.32
N ALA A 112 3.06 3.95 10.05
CA ALA A 112 4.00 5.05 10.19
C ALA A 112 5.18 4.76 11.12
N LYS A 113 5.22 3.60 11.78
CA LYS A 113 6.35 3.24 12.63
C LYS A 113 7.64 3.13 11.81
N PRO A 114 8.80 3.58 12.36
CA PRO A 114 10.07 3.62 11.61
C PRO A 114 10.53 2.28 11.06
N ARG A 115 10.16 1.17 11.70
CA ARG A 115 10.46 -0.16 11.18
C ARG A 115 9.71 -0.46 9.89
N ALA A 116 8.45 -0.04 9.79
CA ALA A 116 7.60 -0.30 8.64
C ALA A 116 7.87 0.68 7.50
N THR A 117 8.02 1.97 7.79
CA THR A 117 8.02 3.01 6.77
C THR A 117 9.12 4.02 7.05
N SER A 118 9.88 4.39 6.01
CA SER A 118 10.92 5.41 6.11
C SER A 118 10.33 6.82 6.26
N ASP A 119 11.09 7.74 6.84
CA ASP A 119 10.61 9.09 7.15
C ASP A 119 10.25 9.91 5.90
N ASP A 120 10.89 9.59 4.77
CA ASP A 120 10.68 10.27 3.49
C ASP A 120 9.74 9.52 2.54
N ALA A 121 9.05 8.51 3.05
CA ALA A 121 8.14 7.69 2.24
C ALA A 121 6.92 8.49 1.76
N THR A 122 6.42 8.08 0.62
CA THR A 122 5.16 8.57 0.06
C THR A 122 4.12 7.48 0.07
N MET A 123 2.93 7.80 0.57
CA MET A 123 1.76 6.93 0.49
C MET A 123 0.75 7.49 -0.49
N ILE A 124 0.28 6.64 -1.38
CA ILE A 124 -0.84 6.95 -2.27
C ILE A 124 -2.10 6.34 -1.65
N LEU A 125 -2.92 7.21 -1.10
CA LEU A 125 -4.22 6.83 -0.52
C LEU A 125 -5.30 7.04 -1.57
N ARG A 126 -6.10 6.02 -1.80
CA ARG A 126 -7.17 6.03 -2.78
C ARG A 126 -8.52 6.00 -2.10
N THR A 127 -9.37 6.97 -2.40
CA THR A 127 -10.69 7.12 -1.80
C THR A 127 -11.75 7.46 -2.86
N PRO A 128 -13.06 7.25 -2.56
CA PRO A 128 -14.12 7.71 -3.44
C PRO A 128 -14.09 9.22 -3.66
N GLU A 129 -14.64 9.67 -4.78
CA GLU A 129 -14.62 11.09 -5.19
C GLU A 129 -15.13 12.05 -4.11
N HIS A 130 -16.17 11.67 -3.41
CA HIS A 130 -16.81 12.53 -2.41
C HIS A 130 -16.32 12.33 -0.98
N PHE A 131 -15.33 11.47 -0.78
CA PHE A 131 -14.75 11.25 0.52
C PHE A 131 -13.64 12.28 0.78
N GLU A 132 -13.73 12.99 1.90
CA GLU A 132 -12.70 13.92 2.33
C GLU A 132 -11.82 13.27 3.39
N PHE A 133 -10.52 13.19 3.11
CA PHE A 133 -9.51 12.75 4.06
C PHE A 133 -8.71 13.96 4.53
N SER A 134 -8.75 14.24 5.83
CA SER A 134 -8.09 15.43 6.42
C SER A 134 -6.69 15.14 6.95
N GLY A 135 -6.15 13.99 6.67
CA GLY A 135 -4.86 13.55 7.19
C GLY A 135 -4.99 12.72 8.46
N SER A 136 -3.90 12.10 8.84
CA SER A 136 -3.79 11.30 10.08
C SER A 136 -2.35 11.34 10.54
N ASP A 137 -2.04 12.10 11.58
CA ASP A 137 -0.68 12.18 12.11
C ASP A 137 -0.10 10.78 12.37
N PRO A 138 1.18 10.54 12.04
CA PRO A 138 2.15 11.49 11.50
C PRO A 138 2.08 11.71 9.98
N TRP A 139 1.16 11.05 9.27
CA TRP A 139 0.96 11.24 7.84
C TRP A 139 0.43 12.63 7.53
N LYS A 140 1.02 13.28 6.54
CA LYS A 140 0.59 14.61 6.08
C LYS A 140 0.21 14.56 4.61
N ILE A 141 -0.86 15.26 4.27
CA ILE A 141 -1.27 15.37 2.88
C ILE A 141 -0.32 16.34 2.19
N ALA A 142 0.45 15.84 1.22
CA ALA A 142 1.31 16.66 0.39
C ALA A 142 0.59 17.17 -0.85
N ASP A 143 -0.28 16.32 -1.44
CA ASP A 143 -1.02 16.67 -2.65
C ASP A 143 -2.30 15.81 -2.72
N CYS A 144 -3.33 16.37 -3.34
CA CYS A 144 -4.57 15.66 -3.63
C CYS A 144 -4.96 15.93 -5.08
N TRP A 145 -5.30 14.87 -5.82
CA TRP A 145 -5.78 15.03 -7.18
C TRP A 145 -6.89 14.03 -7.48
N ARG A 146 -7.71 14.38 -8.46
CA ARG A 146 -8.82 13.56 -8.89
C ARG A 146 -8.43 12.82 -10.16
N LYS A 147 -8.69 11.52 -10.18
CA LYS A 147 -8.54 10.70 -11.37
C LYS A 147 -9.79 9.85 -11.53
N SER A 148 -10.59 10.15 -12.56
CA SER A 148 -11.89 9.50 -12.77
C SER A 148 -12.84 9.81 -11.62
N THR A 149 -13.33 8.81 -10.90
CA THR A 149 -14.28 8.94 -9.79
C THR A 149 -13.63 8.77 -8.41
N MET A 150 -12.31 8.91 -8.31
CA MET A 150 -11.60 8.69 -7.06
C MET A 150 -10.58 9.78 -6.76
N ASN A 151 -10.35 10.01 -5.47
CA ASN A 151 -9.30 10.89 -4.98
C ASN A 151 -8.02 10.09 -4.75
N LEU A 152 -6.88 10.69 -5.08
CA LEU A 152 -5.56 10.17 -4.75
C LEU A 152 -4.88 11.20 -3.86
N CYS A 153 -4.42 10.78 -2.68
CA CYS A 153 -3.71 11.64 -1.73
C CYS A 153 -2.31 11.04 -1.48
N ALA A 154 -1.34 11.90 -1.47
CA ALA A 154 0.06 11.55 -1.19
C ALA A 154 0.60 12.36 -0.02
#